data_824a80f2b9a4d7d1e054c0594585e165
#
_entry.id   824a80f2b9a4d7d1e054c0594585e165
#
_cell.length_a   1.000
_cell.length_b   1.000
_cell.length_c   1.000
_cell.angle_alpha   90.00
_cell.angle_beta   90.00
_cell.angle_gamma   90.00
#
_symmetry.space_group_name_H-M   'P 1'
#
loop_
_entity.id
_entity.type
_entity.pdbx_description
1 polymer ?
#
loop_
_entity_poly.entity_id
_entity_poly.type
_entity_poly.pdbx_seq_one_letter_code
_entity_poly.pdbx_strand_id
1 'polypeptide(L)'
;ALDSIEENTIIMKSGKVLAISPLPEENDELDSKLSSYRTVQYTGEIQSVEKPMDIFILNALEIDRDLNFIQKENTHSSNYGTGNLFIGDDIYIEDGAIINGTTLNSNDGPIYISKTAEVMEGSNLRGPLVIMENTVIKMGSKIYGPTTIGPSCKIGGELSNVVFQGFSNKAHDGFLGNSVVGYWCNFGADSNSSNLKNNYSEVKSWNYHTEEFESTKTMYCGIIIGDHSKCGINTMFNTGTVVGSFVNIFGSGFPSKFIPSYSWGSGNTFETYKFEKAIELANIIMKRRGVELDQLTIDI
;
A
#
# COMPACT_ATOMS: atom_id res chain seq x y z
N ALA A 1 16.17 -17.11 -6.56
CA ALA A 1 15.93 -17.71 -7.90
C ALA A 1 16.47 -16.82 -9.04
N LEU A 2 16.53 -15.49 -8.89
CA LEU A 2 17.14 -14.61 -9.90
C LEU A 2 18.68 -14.65 -9.87
N ASP A 3 19.26 -14.90 -8.70
CA ASP A 3 20.73 -14.97 -8.50
C ASP A 3 21.41 -16.15 -9.19
N SER A 4 20.63 -17.07 -9.77
CA SER A 4 21.11 -18.26 -10.48
C SER A 4 20.81 -18.25 -11.97
N ILE A 5 20.43 -17.11 -12.54
CA ILE A 5 20.21 -17.01 -13.99
C ILE A 5 21.57 -16.97 -14.69
N GLU A 6 21.79 -17.90 -15.62
CA GLU A 6 22.99 -17.89 -16.47
C GLU A 6 23.08 -16.61 -17.28
N GLU A 7 24.30 -16.13 -17.55
CA GLU A 7 24.50 -14.96 -18.42
C GLU A 7 23.90 -15.16 -19.81
N ASN A 8 23.49 -14.08 -20.45
CA ASN A 8 22.85 -14.06 -21.75
C ASN A 8 21.57 -14.90 -21.84
N THR A 9 20.75 -14.84 -20.80
CA THR A 9 19.50 -15.59 -20.72
C THR A 9 18.30 -14.66 -20.60
N ILE A 10 17.24 -14.96 -21.37
CA ILE A 10 15.91 -14.40 -21.24
C ILE A 10 14.99 -15.48 -20.68
N ILE A 11 14.36 -15.21 -19.56
CA ILE A 11 13.33 -16.10 -19.00
C ILE A 11 11.97 -15.60 -19.47
N MET A 12 11.19 -16.47 -20.08
CA MET A 12 9.86 -16.15 -20.60
C MET A 12 8.78 -17.09 -20.05
N LYS A 13 7.54 -16.59 -19.96
CA LYS A 13 6.34 -17.39 -19.75
C LYS A 13 5.21 -16.87 -20.60
N SER A 14 4.56 -17.74 -21.35
CA SER A 14 3.39 -17.40 -22.18
C SER A 14 3.59 -16.15 -23.06
N GLY A 15 4.79 -16.01 -23.63
CA GLY A 15 5.15 -14.88 -24.50
C GLY A 15 5.56 -13.59 -23.77
N LYS A 16 5.47 -13.54 -22.43
CA LYS A 16 5.94 -12.40 -21.62
C LYS A 16 7.36 -12.66 -21.14
N VAL A 17 8.23 -11.64 -21.19
CA VAL A 17 9.56 -11.66 -20.60
C VAL A 17 9.42 -11.48 -19.10
N LEU A 18 10.05 -12.35 -18.32
CA LEU A 18 10.06 -12.31 -16.86
C LEU A 18 11.36 -11.77 -16.30
N ALA A 19 12.47 -12.13 -16.90
CA ALA A 19 13.79 -11.68 -16.49
C ALA A 19 14.77 -11.75 -17.67
N ILE A 20 15.77 -10.88 -17.62
CA ILE A 20 16.89 -10.81 -18.57
C ILE A 20 18.17 -10.68 -17.76
N SER A 21 19.18 -11.48 -18.07
CA SER A 21 20.48 -11.41 -17.39
C SER A 21 21.67 -11.54 -18.38
N PRO A 22 22.61 -10.55 -18.40
CA PRO A 22 22.50 -9.22 -17.81
C PRO A 22 21.54 -8.34 -18.62
N LEU A 23 21.09 -7.22 -18.03
CA LEU A 23 20.38 -6.21 -18.80
C LEU A 23 21.34 -5.59 -19.83
N PRO A 24 20.93 -5.37 -21.07
CA PRO A 24 21.71 -4.61 -22.06
C PRO A 24 22.01 -3.20 -21.54
N GLU A 25 23.20 -2.65 -21.90
CA GLU A 25 23.55 -1.28 -21.59
C GLU A 25 22.71 -0.29 -22.43
N GLU A 26 22.49 0.94 -21.93
CA GLU A 26 21.64 1.95 -22.57
C GLU A 26 22.02 2.31 -24.02
N ASN A 27 23.27 2.06 -24.42
CA ASN A 27 23.81 2.35 -25.77
C ASN A 27 23.79 1.15 -26.72
N ASP A 28 23.30 0.01 -26.29
CA ASP A 28 23.19 -1.17 -27.14
C ASP A 28 21.95 -1.10 -28.04
N GLU A 29 22.08 -1.56 -29.30
CA GLU A 29 20.91 -1.88 -30.11
C GLU A 29 20.17 -3.06 -29.47
N LEU A 30 19.15 -2.76 -28.65
CA LEU A 30 18.46 -3.68 -27.74
C LEU A 30 18.02 -4.97 -28.46
N ASP A 31 17.42 -4.84 -29.64
CA ASP A 31 16.88 -5.96 -30.41
C ASP A 31 17.99 -6.89 -30.95
N SER A 32 19.12 -6.33 -31.37
CA SER A 32 20.24 -7.12 -31.88
C SER A 32 20.93 -7.92 -30.77
N LYS A 33 21.06 -7.32 -29.58
CA LYS A 33 21.69 -7.97 -28.43
C LYS A 33 20.77 -9.03 -27.82
N LEU A 34 19.48 -8.75 -27.65
CA LEU A 34 18.51 -9.71 -27.14
C LEU A 34 18.34 -10.93 -28.06
N SER A 35 18.54 -10.77 -29.38
CA SER A 35 18.50 -11.89 -30.33
C SER A 35 19.60 -12.93 -30.10
N SER A 36 20.70 -12.56 -29.45
CA SER A 36 21.82 -13.45 -29.10
C SER A 36 21.60 -14.21 -27.78
N TYR A 37 20.59 -13.84 -27.00
CA TYR A 37 20.32 -14.46 -25.69
C TYR A 37 19.58 -15.77 -25.80
N ARG A 38 19.94 -16.71 -24.96
CA ARG A 38 19.21 -17.97 -24.83
C ARG A 38 17.84 -17.72 -24.17
N THR A 39 16.78 -18.18 -24.81
CA THR A 39 15.44 -18.12 -24.24
C THR A 39 15.12 -19.39 -23.44
N VAL A 40 14.74 -19.22 -22.18
CA VAL A 40 14.32 -20.29 -21.28
C VAL A 40 12.85 -20.10 -20.94
N GLN A 41 12.03 -21.15 -21.14
CA GLN A 41 10.62 -21.13 -20.75
C GLN A 41 10.47 -21.47 -19.28
N TYR A 42 9.87 -20.56 -18.51
CA TYR A 42 9.53 -20.81 -17.11
C TYR A 42 8.20 -21.56 -17.02
N THR A 43 8.22 -22.71 -16.35
CA THR A 43 7.05 -23.60 -16.22
C THR A 43 6.35 -23.49 -14.88
N GLY A 44 6.96 -22.83 -13.89
CA GLY A 44 6.37 -22.61 -12.57
C GLY A 44 5.20 -21.63 -12.59
N GLU A 45 4.46 -21.54 -11.50
CA GLU A 45 3.45 -20.52 -11.31
C GLU A 45 4.07 -19.13 -11.11
N ILE A 46 3.42 -18.10 -11.64
CA ILE A 46 3.80 -16.71 -11.45
C ILE A 46 2.60 -15.97 -10.93
N GLN A 47 2.82 -15.16 -9.93
CA GLN A 47 1.89 -14.11 -9.57
C GLN A 47 2.42 -12.78 -10.08
N SER A 48 1.52 -12.00 -10.69
CA SER A 48 1.83 -10.67 -11.20
C SER A 48 0.84 -9.65 -10.67
N VAL A 49 1.32 -8.45 -10.42
CA VAL A 49 0.49 -7.27 -10.19
C VAL A 49 0.21 -6.67 -11.55
N GLU A 50 -0.98 -6.88 -12.09
CA GLU A 50 -1.41 -6.35 -13.39
C GLU A 50 -2.17 -5.03 -13.21
N LYS A 51 -2.86 -4.86 -12.09
CA LYS A 51 -3.65 -3.69 -11.74
C LYS A 51 -3.36 -3.27 -10.30
N PRO A 52 -3.51 -1.99 -9.95
CA PRO A 52 -3.21 -1.52 -8.58
C PRO A 52 -3.98 -2.25 -7.48
N MET A 53 -5.20 -2.74 -7.76
CA MET A 53 -5.99 -3.51 -6.80
C MET A 53 -5.41 -4.89 -6.48
N ASP A 54 -4.59 -5.45 -7.36
CA ASP A 54 -3.94 -6.75 -7.11
C ASP A 54 -3.03 -6.67 -5.88
N ILE A 55 -2.55 -5.48 -5.52
CA ILE A 55 -1.74 -5.23 -4.34
C ILE A 55 -2.49 -5.66 -3.06
N PHE A 56 -3.73 -5.23 -2.85
CA PHE A 56 -4.47 -5.68 -1.68
C PHE A 56 -5.08 -7.07 -1.85
N ILE A 57 -5.35 -7.53 -3.07
CA ILE A 57 -5.87 -8.88 -3.34
C ILE A 57 -4.81 -9.94 -3.02
N LEU A 58 -3.57 -9.70 -3.37
CA LEU A 58 -2.47 -10.63 -3.15
C LEU A 58 -1.84 -10.50 -1.76
N ASN A 59 -2.18 -9.45 -1.00
CA ASN A 59 -1.52 -9.08 0.24
C ASN A 59 -1.48 -10.21 1.28
N ALA A 60 -2.58 -10.98 1.45
CA ALA A 60 -2.60 -12.09 2.40
C ALA A 60 -1.53 -13.15 2.09
N LEU A 61 -1.43 -13.50 0.82
CA LEU A 61 -0.48 -14.51 0.36
C LEU A 61 0.96 -14.04 0.47
N GLU A 62 1.21 -12.76 0.16
CA GLU A 62 2.56 -12.19 0.25
C GLU A 62 2.98 -12.02 1.73
N ILE A 63 2.08 -11.62 2.63
CA ILE A 63 2.36 -11.61 4.08
C ILE A 63 2.79 -13.00 4.55
N ASP A 64 2.05 -14.04 4.17
CA ASP A 64 2.38 -15.42 4.58
C ASP A 64 3.74 -15.88 4.03
N ARG A 65 4.03 -15.57 2.78
CA ARG A 65 5.32 -15.90 2.14
C ARG A 65 6.49 -15.18 2.80
N ASP A 66 6.38 -13.87 3.00
CA ASP A 66 7.43 -13.04 3.57
C ASP A 66 7.73 -13.47 5.01
N LEU A 67 6.69 -13.70 5.81
CA LEU A 67 6.88 -14.13 7.20
C LEU A 67 7.47 -15.54 7.30
N ASN A 68 7.10 -16.46 6.42
CA ASN A 68 7.75 -17.78 6.36
C ASN A 68 9.25 -17.67 6.05
N PHE A 69 9.65 -16.65 5.30
CA PHE A 69 11.06 -16.38 5.02
C PHE A 69 11.78 -15.74 6.23
N ILE A 70 11.14 -14.76 6.88
CA ILE A 70 11.70 -13.98 7.99
C ILE A 70 11.77 -14.81 9.29
N GLN A 71 10.80 -15.68 9.56
CA GLN A 71 10.70 -16.48 10.79
C GLN A 71 11.92 -17.37 11.09
N LYS A 72 12.74 -17.65 10.11
CA LYS A 72 13.93 -18.49 10.30
C LYS A 72 15.06 -17.78 11.05
N GLU A 73 14.98 -16.47 11.23
CA GLU A 73 16.07 -15.66 11.77
C GLU A 73 15.73 -14.85 13.04
N ASN A 74 14.45 -14.72 13.44
CA ASN A 74 14.05 -13.78 14.50
C ASN A 74 13.56 -14.45 15.78
N THR A 75 14.16 -14.04 16.89
CA THR A 75 13.68 -14.31 18.26
C THR A 75 12.62 -13.28 18.65
N HIS A 76 11.53 -13.74 19.25
CA HIS A 76 10.50 -12.84 19.80
C HIS A 76 11.09 -11.99 20.94
N SER A 77 10.89 -10.68 20.88
CA SER A 77 11.10 -9.83 22.05
C SER A 77 10.09 -10.18 23.14
N SER A 78 10.54 -10.16 24.39
CA SER A 78 9.67 -10.27 25.58
C SER A 78 9.41 -8.92 26.26
N ASN A 79 10.00 -7.84 25.75
CA ASN A 79 9.99 -6.50 26.38
C ASN A 79 9.34 -5.46 25.49
N TYR A 80 8.05 -5.62 25.18
CA TYR A 80 7.29 -4.74 24.28
C TYR A 80 6.23 -3.88 24.98
N GLY A 81 6.04 -4.02 26.30
CA GLY A 81 5.05 -3.24 27.06
C GLY A 81 4.14 -4.10 27.93
N THR A 82 3.06 -3.52 28.43
CA THR A 82 2.20 -4.13 29.46
C THR A 82 0.72 -4.06 29.10
N GLY A 83 -0.07 -4.94 29.74
CA GLY A 83 -1.55 -4.94 29.60
C GLY A 83 -2.06 -5.48 28.28
N ASN A 84 -1.23 -6.17 27.51
CA ASN A 84 -1.60 -6.72 26.22
C ASN A 84 -2.30 -8.07 26.34
N LEU A 85 -3.24 -8.35 25.44
CA LEU A 85 -3.88 -9.64 25.26
C LEU A 85 -3.46 -10.25 23.92
N PHE A 86 -2.82 -11.41 23.95
CA PHE A 86 -2.44 -12.17 22.76
C PHE A 86 -3.35 -13.38 22.61
N ILE A 87 -3.86 -13.57 21.39
CA ILE A 87 -4.74 -14.67 20.99
C ILE A 87 -4.14 -15.32 19.75
N GLY A 88 -3.81 -16.63 19.85
CA GLY A 88 -3.06 -17.36 18.83
C GLY A 88 -1.55 -17.22 19.02
N ASP A 89 -0.79 -18.00 18.25
CA ASP A 89 0.65 -18.20 18.47
C ASP A 89 1.51 -17.52 17.39
N ASP A 90 0.90 -17.07 16.28
CA ASP A 90 1.62 -16.48 15.11
C ASP A 90 1.75 -14.96 15.26
N ILE A 91 2.36 -14.50 16.35
CA ILE A 91 2.57 -13.09 16.66
C ILE A 91 4.08 -12.84 16.81
N TYR A 92 4.63 -12.03 15.91
CA TYR A 92 6.06 -11.72 15.81
C TYR A 92 6.28 -10.24 16.09
N ILE A 93 7.04 -9.93 17.14
CA ILE A 93 7.31 -8.57 17.60
C ILE A 93 8.82 -8.41 17.70
N GLU A 94 9.38 -7.48 16.93
CA GLU A 94 10.81 -7.17 16.98
C GLU A 94 11.17 -6.36 18.25
N ASP A 95 12.44 -6.46 18.64
CA ASP A 95 12.99 -5.68 19.74
C ASP A 95 12.91 -4.18 19.46
N GLY A 96 12.39 -3.41 20.43
CA GLY A 96 12.20 -1.97 20.29
C GLY A 96 10.81 -1.53 19.84
N ALA A 97 9.91 -2.45 19.49
CA ALA A 97 8.50 -2.15 19.34
C ALA A 97 7.85 -1.80 20.69
N ILE A 98 6.86 -0.90 20.70
CA ILE A 98 6.15 -0.46 21.90
C ILE A 98 4.67 -0.81 21.74
N ILE A 99 4.13 -1.67 22.62
CA ILE A 99 2.75 -2.11 22.55
C ILE A 99 2.15 -2.10 23.96
N ASN A 100 1.13 -1.30 24.19
CA ASN A 100 0.51 -1.19 25.52
C ASN A 100 -1.01 -1.31 25.44
N GLY A 101 -1.61 -2.12 26.32
CA GLY A 101 -3.06 -2.21 26.48
C GLY A 101 -3.81 -2.62 25.21
N THR A 102 -3.25 -3.49 24.39
CA THR A 102 -3.70 -3.84 23.04
C THR A 102 -4.11 -5.30 22.94
N THR A 103 -5.09 -5.61 22.09
CA THR A 103 -5.43 -7.00 21.74
C THR A 103 -4.83 -7.33 20.36
N LEU A 104 -3.99 -8.37 20.31
CA LEU A 104 -3.46 -8.95 19.07
C LEU A 104 -4.04 -10.36 18.90
N ASN A 105 -4.69 -10.62 17.75
CA ASN A 105 -5.33 -11.91 17.46
C ASN A 105 -4.82 -12.46 16.12
N SER A 106 -4.06 -13.54 16.17
CA SER A 106 -3.49 -14.23 15.01
C SER A 106 -4.26 -15.46 14.54
N ASN A 107 -5.50 -15.68 15.03
CA ASN A 107 -6.27 -16.86 14.62
C ASN A 107 -6.60 -16.92 13.11
N ASP A 108 -6.68 -15.77 12.44
CA ASP A 108 -6.98 -15.71 11.01
C ASP A 108 -5.71 -15.53 10.15
N GLY A 109 -4.54 -15.40 10.78
CA GLY A 109 -3.24 -15.27 10.14
C GLY A 109 -2.22 -14.53 10.97
N PRO A 110 -0.94 -14.53 10.58
CA PRO A 110 0.16 -14.01 11.36
C PRO A 110 0.10 -12.51 11.57
N ILE A 111 0.69 -12.04 12.68
CA ILE A 111 0.90 -10.61 12.97
C ILE A 111 2.39 -10.35 13.11
N TYR A 112 2.91 -9.40 12.33
CA TYR A 112 4.28 -8.94 12.44
C TYR A 112 4.33 -7.45 12.80
N ILE A 113 5.10 -7.11 13.83
CA ILE A 113 5.31 -5.74 14.30
C ILE A 113 6.82 -5.46 14.34
N SER A 114 7.26 -4.57 13.46
CA SER A 114 8.66 -4.21 13.30
C SER A 114 9.16 -3.35 14.46
N LYS A 115 10.48 -3.35 14.64
CA LYS A 115 11.18 -2.45 15.57
C LYS A 115 10.73 -1.00 15.40
N THR A 116 10.74 -0.24 16.49
CA THR A 116 10.32 1.18 16.51
C THR A 116 8.86 1.46 16.14
N ALA A 117 8.06 0.44 15.83
CA ALA A 117 6.61 0.60 15.70
C ALA A 117 5.96 0.77 17.08
N GLU A 118 4.92 1.60 17.13
CA GLU A 118 4.14 1.85 18.34
C GLU A 118 2.67 1.47 18.13
N VAL A 119 2.10 0.65 19.02
CA VAL A 119 0.67 0.34 19.05
C VAL A 119 0.09 0.85 20.37
N MET A 120 -0.74 1.88 20.28
CA MET A 120 -1.32 2.56 21.43
C MET A 120 -2.53 1.81 22.00
N GLU A 121 -2.89 2.17 23.21
CA GLU A 121 -3.86 1.54 24.08
C GLU A 121 -5.26 1.41 23.45
N GLY A 122 -5.94 0.33 23.78
CA GLY A 122 -7.30 0.03 23.33
C GLY A 122 -7.41 -0.41 21.88
N SER A 123 -6.29 -0.54 21.15
CA SER A 123 -6.30 -1.02 19.77
C SER A 123 -6.57 -2.53 19.71
N ASN A 124 -7.33 -2.95 18.68
CA ASN A 124 -7.67 -4.33 18.41
C ASN A 124 -7.18 -4.69 17.00
N LEU A 125 -6.22 -5.59 16.95
CA LEU A 125 -5.53 -5.98 15.71
C LEU A 125 -5.77 -7.45 15.43
N ARG A 126 -6.18 -7.78 14.20
CA ARG A 126 -6.46 -9.14 13.74
C ARG A 126 -5.70 -9.44 12.47
N GLY A 127 -4.90 -10.51 12.49
CA GLY A 127 -4.07 -10.92 11.36
C GLY A 127 -4.87 -11.45 10.15
N PRO A 128 -4.20 -11.68 9.01
CA PRO A 128 -2.78 -11.41 8.80
C PRO A 128 -2.47 -9.91 8.75
N LEU A 129 -1.40 -9.48 9.41
CA LEU A 129 -1.10 -8.05 9.59
C LEU A 129 0.41 -7.80 9.65
N VAL A 130 0.87 -6.78 8.94
CA VAL A 130 2.25 -6.27 9.01
C VAL A 130 2.24 -4.81 9.39
N ILE A 131 3.01 -4.44 10.41
CA ILE A 131 3.26 -3.05 10.83
C ILE A 131 4.76 -2.81 10.77
N MET A 132 5.16 -1.93 9.83
CA MET A 132 6.57 -1.64 9.58
C MET A 132 7.10 -0.59 10.56
N GLU A 133 8.41 -0.37 10.51
CA GLU A 133 9.16 0.51 11.42
C GLU A 133 8.65 1.96 11.44
N ASN A 134 8.80 2.61 12.58
CA ASN A 134 8.38 4.00 12.85
C ASN A 134 6.89 4.28 12.63
N THR A 135 6.07 3.25 12.46
CA THR A 135 4.62 3.37 12.31
C THR A 135 3.96 3.48 13.67
N VAL A 136 2.94 4.33 13.76
CA VAL A 136 2.16 4.54 14.99
C VAL A 136 0.69 4.18 14.74
N ILE A 137 0.22 3.15 15.42
CA ILE A 137 -1.20 2.81 15.50
C ILE A 137 -1.82 3.61 16.66
N LYS A 138 -2.81 4.43 16.35
CA LYS A 138 -3.45 5.33 17.29
C LYS A 138 -4.40 4.59 18.24
N MET A 139 -4.66 5.19 19.39
CA MET A 139 -5.55 4.65 20.42
C MET A 139 -6.90 4.19 19.87
N GLY A 140 -7.36 3.02 20.31
CA GLY A 140 -8.68 2.50 19.97
C GLY A 140 -8.87 2.08 18.51
N SER A 141 -7.80 1.89 17.75
CA SER A 141 -7.87 1.45 16.35
C SER A 141 -8.42 0.03 16.22
N LYS A 142 -9.15 -0.23 15.14
CA LYS A 142 -9.67 -1.54 14.74
C LYS A 142 -9.06 -1.91 13.39
N ILE A 143 -8.17 -2.90 13.37
CA ILE A 143 -7.47 -3.29 12.14
C ILE A 143 -7.69 -4.77 11.87
N TYR A 144 -8.30 -5.06 10.75
CA TYR A 144 -8.53 -6.42 10.23
C TYR A 144 -7.56 -6.71 9.09
N GLY A 145 -7.08 -7.95 9.06
CA GLY A 145 -6.29 -8.44 7.95
C GLY A 145 -7.11 -8.77 6.67
N PRO A 146 -6.41 -9.04 5.57
CA PRO A 146 -4.96 -8.87 5.40
C PRO A 146 -4.58 -7.38 5.25
N THR A 147 -3.77 -6.84 6.14
CA THR A 147 -3.40 -5.42 6.08
C THR A 147 -1.87 -5.25 6.24
N THR A 148 -1.28 -4.46 5.35
CA THR A 148 0.14 -4.07 5.43
C THR A 148 0.25 -2.57 5.60
N ILE A 149 0.90 -2.15 6.69
CA ILE A 149 1.16 -0.75 6.98
C ILE A 149 2.66 -0.51 6.86
N GLY A 150 3.05 0.13 5.76
CA GLY A 150 4.43 0.48 5.45
C GLY A 150 5.04 1.45 6.46
N PRO A 151 6.33 1.77 6.31
CA PRO A 151 7.09 2.50 7.32
C PRO A 151 6.56 3.93 7.54
N SER A 152 6.78 4.42 8.74
CA SER A 152 6.52 5.82 9.12
C SER A 152 5.07 6.30 8.93
N CYS A 153 4.10 5.41 8.93
CA CYS A 153 2.68 5.73 8.86
C CYS A 153 2.08 6.11 10.21
N LYS A 154 0.97 6.85 10.20
CA LYS A 154 0.14 7.08 11.39
C LYS A 154 -1.29 6.64 11.08
N ILE A 155 -1.74 5.61 11.77
CA ILE A 155 -2.98 4.92 11.45
C ILE A 155 -3.93 4.94 12.64
N GLY A 156 -5.21 5.24 12.37
CA GLY A 156 -6.32 5.23 13.32
C GLY A 156 -7.65 4.91 12.65
N GLY A 157 -8.68 4.69 13.45
CA GLY A 157 -10.02 4.33 13.00
C GLY A 157 -10.15 2.84 12.65
N GLU A 158 -10.87 2.52 11.58
CA GLU A 158 -11.14 1.15 11.18
C GLU A 158 -10.55 0.84 9.79
N LEU A 159 -9.72 -0.19 9.72
CA LEU A 159 -9.11 -0.67 8.48
C LEU A 159 -9.44 -2.14 8.25
N SER A 160 -9.64 -2.53 6.97
CA SER A 160 -9.81 -3.93 6.57
C SER A 160 -9.24 -4.15 5.18
N ASN A 161 -8.24 -5.01 5.06
CA ASN A 161 -7.59 -5.34 3.78
C ASN A 161 -7.03 -4.09 3.07
N VAL A 162 -6.08 -3.41 3.70
CA VAL A 162 -5.48 -2.18 3.18
C VAL A 162 -3.96 -2.30 3.12
N VAL A 163 -3.38 -1.78 2.05
CA VAL A 163 -1.93 -1.63 1.92
C VAL A 163 -1.57 -0.15 1.90
N PHE A 164 -0.83 0.30 2.91
CA PHE A 164 -0.14 1.58 2.94
C PHE A 164 1.31 1.38 2.53
N GLN A 165 1.79 2.11 1.54
CA GLN A 165 3.17 1.97 1.09
C GLN A 165 4.17 2.61 2.06
N GLY A 166 3.87 3.80 2.60
CA GLY A 166 4.71 4.43 3.62
C GLY A 166 4.46 5.93 3.81
N PHE A 167 4.95 6.47 4.91
CA PHE A 167 4.91 7.90 5.25
C PHE A 167 3.52 8.55 5.20
N SER A 168 2.46 7.76 5.20
CA SER A 168 1.09 8.20 5.01
C SER A 168 0.31 8.23 6.32
N ASN A 169 -0.66 9.12 6.41
CA ASN A 169 -1.44 9.30 7.62
C ASN A 169 -2.95 9.11 7.33
N LYS A 170 -3.55 8.14 7.99
CA LYS A 170 -4.97 8.08 8.31
C LYS A 170 -5.09 7.97 9.83
N ALA A 171 -4.73 9.03 10.54
CA ALA A 171 -4.49 9.00 11.99
C ALA A 171 -5.77 9.10 12.85
N HIS A 172 -6.91 9.38 12.25
CA HIS A 172 -8.19 9.63 12.91
C HIS A 172 -9.24 8.57 12.54
N ASP A 173 -10.41 8.63 13.14
CA ASP A 173 -11.55 7.75 12.84
C ASP A 173 -11.97 7.82 11.37
N GLY A 174 -12.84 6.91 10.99
CA GLY A 174 -13.29 6.65 9.62
C GLY A 174 -12.84 5.28 9.12
N PHE A 175 -13.62 4.72 8.18
CA PHE A 175 -13.40 3.40 7.62
C PHE A 175 -12.61 3.44 6.31
N LEU A 176 -11.68 2.51 6.16
CA LEU A 176 -10.97 2.26 4.91
C LEU A 176 -10.86 0.75 4.69
N GLY A 177 -11.40 0.27 3.58
CA GLY A 177 -11.39 -1.16 3.25
C GLY A 177 -10.99 -1.46 1.82
N ASN A 178 -10.32 -2.59 1.55
CA ASN A 178 -9.91 -3.07 0.24
C ASN A 178 -9.24 -1.98 -0.61
N SER A 179 -8.19 -1.37 -0.06
CA SER A 179 -7.62 -0.12 -0.56
C SER A 179 -6.09 -0.16 -0.68
N VAL A 180 -5.56 0.66 -1.58
CA VAL A 180 -4.12 0.89 -1.72
C VAL A 180 -3.83 2.37 -1.52
N VAL A 181 -2.91 2.68 -0.63
CA VAL A 181 -2.49 4.04 -0.30
C VAL A 181 -1.01 4.20 -0.60
N GLY A 182 -0.69 5.11 -1.49
CA GLY A 182 0.67 5.47 -1.87
C GLY A 182 1.46 6.13 -0.74
N TYR A 183 2.63 6.63 -1.08
CA TYR A 183 3.49 7.36 -0.14
C TYR A 183 3.00 8.79 0.10
N TRP A 184 3.26 9.30 1.31
CA TRP A 184 3.04 10.71 1.67
C TRP A 184 1.58 11.18 1.55
N CYS A 185 0.62 10.25 1.58
CA CYS A 185 -0.80 10.58 1.59
C CYS A 185 -1.27 11.07 2.97
N ASN A 186 -2.30 11.91 2.98
CA ASN A 186 -2.90 12.36 4.22
C ASN A 186 -4.43 12.40 4.13
N PHE A 187 -5.07 11.63 4.98
CA PHE A 187 -6.53 11.63 5.13
C PHE A 187 -6.92 12.55 6.29
N GLY A 188 -7.81 13.48 6.03
CA GLY A 188 -8.47 14.28 7.06
C GLY A 188 -9.30 13.41 8.02
N ALA A 189 -9.57 13.93 9.20
CA ALA A 189 -10.37 13.21 10.20
C ALA A 189 -11.73 12.79 9.63
N ASP A 190 -12.18 11.61 10.06
CA ASP A 190 -13.47 11.02 9.66
C ASP A 190 -13.62 10.84 8.13
N SER A 191 -12.52 10.58 7.44
CA SER A 191 -12.55 10.23 6.02
C SER A 191 -12.87 8.74 5.87
N ASN A 192 -13.81 8.44 4.98
CA ASN A 192 -14.36 7.09 4.78
C ASN A 192 -14.29 6.68 3.31
N SER A 193 -14.05 5.39 3.05
CA SER A 193 -14.16 4.81 1.71
C SER A 193 -15.10 3.62 1.73
N SER A 194 -16.19 3.69 0.95
CA SER A 194 -17.01 2.52 0.70
C SER A 194 -16.22 1.49 -0.13
N ASN A 195 -16.28 0.23 0.24
CA ASN A 195 -15.62 -0.87 -0.47
C ASN A 195 -16.58 -1.89 -1.09
N LEU A 196 -17.86 -1.86 -0.73
CA LEU A 196 -18.90 -2.77 -1.18
C LEU A 196 -20.12 -1.98 -1.64
N LYS A 197 -20.68 -2.34 -2.79
CA LYS A 197 -21.94 -1.76 -3.28
C LYS A 197 -23.16 -2.40 -2.60
N ASN A 198 -24.21 -1.62 -2.38
CA ASN A 198 -25.45 -2.09 -1.75
C ASN A 198 -26.12 -3.25 -2.53
N ASN A 199 -25.92 -3.33 -3.83
CA ASN A 199 -26.48 -4.39 -4.69
C ASN A 199 -25.53 -5.58 -4.89
N TYR A 200 -24.39 -5.62 -4.19
CA TYR A 200 -23.37 -6.68 -4.26
C TYR A 200 -22.82 -6.97 -5.67
N SER A 201 -22.96 -6.01 -6.60
CA SER A 201 -22.37 -6.15 -7.92
C SER A 201 -20.87 -5.88 -7.91
N GLU A 202 -20.16 -6.39 -8.90
CA GLU A 202 -18.74 -6.09 -9.09
C GLU A 202 -18.46 -4.58 -9.10
N VAL A 203 -17.37 -4.19 -8.45
CA VAL A 203 -16.91 -2.81 -8.45
C VAL A 203 -16.24 -2.53 -9.79
N LYS A 204 -16.42 -1.31 -10.32
CA LYS A 204 -15.65 -0.79 -11.44
C LYS A 204 -14.64 0.24 -10.93
N SER A 205 -13.41 0.15 -11.43
CA SER A 205 -12.32 1.07 -11.14
C SER A 205 -11.73 1.62 -12.43
N TRP A 206 -11.15 2.83 -12.38
CA TRP A 206 -10.51 3.44 -13.55
C TRP A 206 -9.24 2.68 -13.92
N ASN A 207 -9.07 2.43 -15.21
CA ASN A 207 -7.86 1.86 -15.78
C ASN A 207 -7.15 2.93 -16.64
N TYR A 208 -5.91 3.29 -16.26
CA TYR A 208 -5.12 4.31 -16.98
C TYR A 208 -4.69 3.88 -18.39
N HIS A 209 -4.57 2.57 -18.63
CA HIS A 209 -4.15 2.07 -19.94
C HIS A 209 -5.27 2.15 -20.98
N THR A 210 -6.49 1.83 -20.57
CA THR A 210 -7.68 1.86 -21.46
C THR A 210 -8.45 3.17 -21.37
N GLU A 211 -8.13 4.02 -20.40
CA GLU A 211 -8.84 5.26 -20.08
C GLU A 211 -10.35 5.06 -19.88
N GLU A 212 -10.72 3.92 -19.27
CA GLU A 212 -12.10 3.55 -19.01
C GLU A 212 -12.30 2.95 -17.61
N PHE A 213 -13.56 2.91 -17.16
CA PHE A 213 -13.95 2.17 -15.95
C PHE A 213 -14.17 0.70 -16.27
N GLU A 214 -13.26 -0.16 -15.83
CA GLU A 214 -13.32 -1.59 -15.99
C GLU A 214 -13.78 -2.32 -14.72
N SER A 215 -14.38 -3.52 -14.89
CA SER A 215 -14.67 -4.39 -13.76
C SER A 215 -13.38 -4.84 -13.07
N THR A 216 -13.39 -4.77 -11.74
CA THR A 216 -12.32 -5.32 -10.89
C THR A 216 -12.45 -6.83 -10.71
N LYS A 217 -13.52 -7.44 -11.21
CA LYS A 217 -13.92 -8.85 -11.01
C LYS A 217 -14.09 -9.24 -9.54
N THR A 218 -14.22 -8.26 -8.66
CA THR A 218 -14.51 -8.43 -7.24
C THR A 218 -15.64 -7.52 -6.78
N MET A 219 -16.40 -7.96 -5.78
CA MET A 219 -17.42 -7.15 -5.12
C MET A 219 -16.81 -6.11 -4.17
N TYR A 220 -15.55 -6.31 -3.75
CA TYR A 220 -14.87 -5.46 -2.77
C TYR A 220 -13.73 -4.69 -3.41
N CYS A 221 -13.86 -3.37 -3.48
CA CYS A 221 -12.78 -2.48 -3.87
C CYS A 221 -13.07 -1.08 -3.32
N GLY A 222 -12.21 -0.59 -2.46
CA GLY A 222 -12.27 0.76 -1.89
C GLY A 222 -11.56 1.79 -2.76
N ILE A 223 -10.63 2.53 -2.18
CA ILE A 223 -9.88 3.57 -2.85
C ILE A 223 -8.47 3.09 -3.25
N ILE A 224 -8.04 3.55 -4.42
CA ILE A 224 -6.64 3.52 -4.83
C ILE A 224 -6.18 4.97 -4.92
N ILE A 225 -5.20 5.36 -4.12
CA ILE A 225 -4.74 6.73 -4.04
C ILE A 225 -3.23 6.82 -4.24
N GLY A 226 -2.82 7.63 -5.20
CA GLY A 226 -1.42 7.87 -5.56
C GLY A 226 -0.72 8.81 -4.59
N ASP A 227 0.60 8.85 -4.72
CA ASP A 227 1.52 9.53 -3.82
C ASP A 227 1.22 11.02 -3.63
N HIS A 228 1.58 11.53 -2.46
CA HIS A 228 1.42 12.94 -2.08
C HIS A 228 -0.01 13.48 -2.13
N SER A 229 -1.03 12.61 -2.28
CA SER A 229 -2.42 13.04 -2.33
C SER A 229 -3.03 13.22 -0.94
N LYS A 230 -3.95 14.16 -0.83
CA LYS A 230 -4.55 14.58 0.44
C LYS A 230 -6.04 14.78 0.30
N CYS A 231 -6.79 14.43 1.34
CA CYS A 231 -8.19 14.79 1.42
C CYS A 231 -8.51 15.53 2.72
N GLY A 232 -9.49 16.40 2.65
CA GLY A 232 -10.01 17.15 3.80
C GLY A 232 -10.74 16.26 4.80
N ILE A 233 -11.15 16.83 5.93
CA ILE A 233 -11.98 16.14 6.93
C ILE A 233 -13.33 15.76 6.33
N ASN A 234 -13.93 14.66 6.84
CA ASN A 234 -15.23 14.15 6.41
C ASN A 234 -15.33 13.84 4.90
N THR A 235 -14.24 13.49 4.24
CA THR A 235 -14.28 13.09 2.85
C THR A 235 -14.87 11.69 2.70
N MET A 236 -15.86 11.54 1.81
CA MET A 236 -16.54 10.28 1.55
C MET A 236 -16.18 9.78 0.15
N PHE A 237 -15.50 8.63 0.07
CA PHE A 237 -15.16 8.00 -1.21
C PHE A 237 -16.13 6.86 -1.57
N ASN A 238 -16.52 6.80 -2.83
CA ASN A 238 -17.27 5.68 -3.38
C ASN A 238 -16.37 4.45 -3.63
N THR A 239 -17.00 3.29 -3.79
CA THR A 239 -16.32 2.05 -4.20
C THR A 239 -15.52 2.22 -5.48
N GLY A 240 -14.28 1.71 -5.51
CA GLY A 240 -13.41 1.72 -6.68
C GLY A 240 -12.98 3.12 -7.14
N THR A 241 -12.92 4.08 -6.21
CA THR A 241 -12.39 5.41 -6.50
C THR A 241 -10.89 5.33 -6.75
N VAL A 242 -10.43 5.98 -7.82
CA VAL A 242 -9.01 6.12 -8.17
C VAL A 242 -8.63 7.59 -8.11
N VAL A 243 -7.65 7.89 -7.28
CA VAL A 243 -7.06 9.21 -7.11
C VAL A 243 -5.62 9.16 -7.56
N GLY A 244 -5.23 10.01 -8.47
CA GLY A 244 -3.85 10.14 -8.94
C GLY A 244 -2.90 10.68 -7.87
N SER A 245 -1.68 10.98 -8.26
CA SER A 245 -0.67 11.58 -7.38
C SER A 245 -0.81 13.10 -7.28
N PHE A 246 -0.37 13.68 -6.17
CA PHE A 246 -0.41 15.13 -5.92
C PHE A 246 -1.82 15.74 -6.02
N VAL A 247 -2.84 15.01 -5.59
CA VAL A 247 -4.23 15.50 -5.58
C VAL A 247 -4.57 16.10 -4.21
N ASN A 248 -5.31 17.22 -4.22
CA ASN A 248 -5.90 17.79 -3.01
C ASN A 248 -7.42 17.82 -3.16
N ILE A 249 -8.12 17.08 -2.32
CA ILE A 249 -9.59 16.95 -2.32
C ILE A 249 -10.14 17.64 -1.07
N PHE A 250 -11.10 18.51 -1.25
CA PHE A 250 -11.80 19.19 -0.15
C PHE A 250 -13.27 19.42 -0.51
N GLY A 251 -14.05 19.95 0.43
CA GLY A 251 -15.47 20.24 0.23
C GLY A 251 -16.39 19.12 0.71
N SER A 252 -17.65 19.17 0.31
CA SER A 252 -18.70 18.25 0.77
C SER A 252 -19.17 17.31 -0.36
N GLY A 253 -19.78 16.18 0.05
CA GLY A 253 -20.30 15.17 -0.88
C GLY A 253 -19.24 14.18 -1.35
N PHE A 254 -19.64 13.35 -2.32
CA PHE A 254 -18.73 12.37 -2.91
C PHE A 254 -17.94 13.01 -4.04
N PRO A 255 -16.61 12.94 -4.04
CA PRO A 255 -15.83 13.33 -5.19
C PRO A 255 -16.03 12.35 -6.37
N SER A 256 -15.58 12.74 -7.56
CA SER A 256 -15.54 11.88 -8.73
C SER A 256 -14.82 10.56 -8.43
N LYS A 257 -15.27 9.47 -9.03
CA LYS A 257 -14.62 8.15 -8.88
C LYS A 257 -13.25 8.05 -9.55
N PHE A 258 -12.95 8.93 -10.47
CA PHE A 258 -11.62 9.12 -11.01
C PHE A 258 -11.23 10.59 -10.86
N ILE A 259 -10.08 10.83 -10.26
CA ILE A 259 -9.49 12.15 -10.07
C ILE A 259 -8.04 12.06 -10.59
N PRO A 260 -7.72 12.73 -11.71
CA PRO A 260 -6.39 12.66 -12.30
C PRO A 260 -5.33 13.30 -11.39
N SER A 261 -4.07 12.93 -11.61
CA SER A 261 -2.92 13.54 -10.91
C SER A 261 -2.92 15.06 -11.06
N TYR A 262 -2.33 15.75 -10.09
CA TYR A 262 -2.25 17.21 -10.04
C TYR A 262 -3.62 17.91 -10.11
N SER A 263 -4.60 17.36 -9.39
CA SER A 263 -5.93 17.97 -9.26
C SER A 263 -6.09 18.67 -7.91
N TRP A 264 -6.72 19.83 -7.93
CA TRP A 264 -7.07 20.62 -6.72
C TRP A 264 -8.55 20.99 -6.78
N GLY A 265 -9.36 20.51 -5.84
CA GLY A 265 -10.78 20.84 -5.91
C GLY A 265 -11.69 20.02 -5.03
N SER A 266 -12.99 20.11 -5.33
CA SER A 266 -14.06 19.46 -4.57
C SER A 266 -15.15 18.88 -5.48
N GLY A 267 -15.82 17.82 -5.01
CA GLY A 267 -16.90 17.18 -5.74
C GLY A 267 -16.49 16.74 -7.13
N ASN A 268 -17.06 17.34 -8.17
CA ASN A 268 -16.73 17.08 -9.58
C ASN A 268 -15.98 18.25 -10.23
N THR A 269 -15.58 19.26 -9.46
CA THR A 269 -14.92 20.46 -9.97
C THR A 269 -13.48 20.47 -9.47
N PHE A 270 -12.57 20.23 -10.38
CA PHE A 270 -11.13 20.22 -10.11
C PHE A 270 -10.40 21.19 -11.05
N GLU A 271 -9.44 21.89 -10.49
CA GLU A 271 -8.47 22.72 -11.22
C GLU A 271 -7.12 22.04 -11.22
N THR A 272 -6.24 22.44 -12.17
CA THR A 272 -4.87 21.91 -12.19
C THR A 272 -4.08 22.44 -11.01
N TYR A 273 -3.57 21.52 -10.18
CA TYR A 273 -2.62 21.84 -9.13
C TYR A 273 -1.26 22.08 -9.77
N LYS A 274 -0.76 23.30 -9.68
CA LYS A 274 0.50 23.71 -10.31
C LYS A 274 1.66 22.85 -9.81
N PHE A 275 2.42 22.30 -10.74
CA PHE A 275 3.54 21.39 -10.47
C PHE A 275 4.53 21.97 -9.45
N GLU A 276 4.96 23.23 -9.64
CA GLU A 276 5.93 23.87 -8.75
C GLU A 276 5.41 23.96 -7.32
N LYS A 277 4.10 24.20 -7.14
CA LYS A 277 3.47 24.24 -5.81
C LYS A 277 3.35 22.85 -5.19
N ALA A 278 3.12 21.83 -6.00
CA ALA A 278 3.07 20.44 -5.55
C ALA A 278 4.45 20.00 -5.03
N ILE A 279 5.51 20.28 -5.77
CA ILE A 279 6.89 19.97 -5.38
C ILE A 279 7.35 20.79 -4.16
N GLU A 280 7.04 22.07 -4.10
CA GLU A 280 7.30 22.91 -2.92
C GLU A 280 6.69 22.29 -1.65
N LEU A 281 5.41 21.87 -1.71
CA LEU A 281 4.73 21.25 -0.60
C LEU A 281 5.31 19.87 -0.26
N ALA A 282 5.64 19.04 -1.24
CA ALA A 282 6.28 17.75 -1.03
C ALA A 282 7.60 17.92 -0.26
N ASN A 283 8.46 18.84 -0.68
CA ASN A 283 9.72 19.11 -0.03
C ASN A 283 9.54 19.57 1.44
N ILE A 284 8.55 20.43 1.72
CA ILE A 284 8.24 20.85 3.10
C ILE A 284 7.82 19.65 3.96
N ILE A 285 6.97 18.75 3.42
CA ILE A 285 6.46 17.59 4.16
C ILE A 285 7.57 16.57 4.41
N MET A 286 8.39 16.29 3.40
CA MET A 286 9.47 15.31 3.48
C MET A 286 10.56 15.78 4.45
N LYS A 287 10.97 17.04 4.39
CA LYS A 287 11.92 17.64 5.35
C LYS A 287 11.46 17.54 6.81
N ARG A 288 10.15 17.66 7.09
CA ARG A 288 9.61 17.47 8.45
C ARG A 288 9.80 16.05 8.98
N ARG A 289 10.05 15.09 8.10
CA ARG A 289 10.32 13.68 8.42
C ARG A 289 11.80 13.31 8.26
N GLY A 290 12.68 14.31 8.03
CA GLY A 290 14.10 14.08 7.82
C GLY A 290 14.46 13.44 6.48
N VAL A 291 13.56 13.50 5.50
CA VAL A 291 13.76 13.00 4.14
C VAL A 291 13.95 14.18 3.19
N GLU A 292 14.97 14.12 2.36
CA GLU A 292 15.18 15.11 1.30
C GLU A 292 14.56 14.63 0.00
N LEU A 293 13.95 15.58 -0.71
CA LEU A 293 13.46 15.35 -2.08
C LEU A 293 14.67 15.47 -3.01
N ASP A 294 15.05 14.38 -3.65
CA ASP A 294 16.15 14.37 -4.62
C ASP A 294 15.68 14.69 -6.05
N GLN A 295 16.62 15.03 -6.93
CA GLN A 295 16.33 15.41 -8.31
C GLN A 295 15.75 14.22 -9.10
N LEU A 296 16.21 12.99 -8.85
CA LEU A 296 15.68 11.80 -9.53
C LEU A 296 14.19 11.59 -9.24
N THR A 297 13.75 11.88 -8.01
CA THR A 297 12.33 11.81 -7.63
C THR A 297 11.48 12.89 -8.34
N ILE A 298 12.09 14.02 -8.74
CA ILE A 298 11.39 15.11 -9.42
C ILE A 298 11.26 14.83 -10.93
N ASP A 299 12.22 14.12 -11.51
CA ASP A 299 12.32 13.87 -12.95
C ASP A 299 11.48 12.66 -13.42
N ILE A 300 10.84 11.92 -12.48
CA ILE A 300 9.89 10.85 -12.75
C ILE A 300 8.46 11.41 -12.84
#